data_b7feeabb6e991d0db08c1915860f9019
#
_entry.id   b7feeabb6e991d0db08c1915860f9019
#
_cell.length_a   1.000
_cell.length_b   1.000
_cell.length_c   1.000
_cell.angle_alpha   90.00
_cell.angle_beta   90.00
_cell.angle_gamma   90.00
#
_symmetry.space_group_name_H-M   'P 1'
#
loop_
_entity.id
_entity.type
_entity.pdbx_description
1 polymer ?
#
loop_
_entity_poly.entity_id
_entity_poly.type
_entity_poly.pdbx_seq_one_letter_code
_entity_poly.pdbx_strand_id
1 'polypeptide(L)'
;MKKFFITKTTLIALIISISLLSSCDNVSSSIEIEKKPTTKLKITTPQPSPKATVEQRVGLTDISIEYSRPGVRGRTIFGDLVPFGKTWRTGANSNTKVTFSSDVSIDGQTLNAGSYGLYTVPNENSWEIIFYSESDNSGVPRDWDDTKIVAKTSVEVYSMPMNVETFTITFDDVSSTSAVIGLLWEKTYVGIKFEVPTDKLVSETIDAVMAASPEAGDYYNAAIYYRQQDLDIKKANEWMEKAMSLTEKPAFWQLRQQSLIYAKMGDTEKAIAVAEKSLELSKAAGNEAYVKMNTQSLAEWKTK
;
A
#
# COMPACT_ATOMS: atom_id res chain seq x y z
N MET A 1 56.54 2.98 -8.20
CA MET A 1 57.44 1.90 -7.80
C MET A 1 56.63 0.77 -7.18
N LYS A 2 56.74 -0.39 -7.77
CA LYS A 2 56.04 -1.66 -7.43
C LYS A 2 56.57 -2.23 -6.12
N LYS A 3 55.74 -2.84 -5.30
CA LYS A 3 56.14 -4.03 -4.51
C LYS A 3 54.96 -4.97 -4.36
N PHE A 4 55.09 -6.09 -5.03
CA PHE A 4 54.33 -7.35 -4.88
C PHE A 4 54.79 -8.02 -3.58
N PHE A 5 53.85 -8.60 -2.80
CA PHE A 5 54.18 -9.61 -1.79
C PHE A 5 53.46 -10.92 -2.13
N ILE A 6 54.27 -11.92 -2.42
CA ILE A 6 53.91 -13.34 -2.60
C ILE A 6 54.05 -13.99 -1.23
N THR A 7 53.03 -14.65 -0.73
CA THR A 7 53.11 -15.55 0.43
C THR A 7 53.02 -17.01 0.00
N LYS A 8 53.97 -17.76 0.51
CA LYS A 8 54.29 -19.16 0.18
C LYS A 8 53.27 -20.14 0.75
N THR A 9 52.87 -21.08 -0.10
CA THR A 9 52.13 -22.30 0.23
C THR A 9 53.04 -23.32 0.88
N THR A 10 52.74 -23.80 2.07
CA THR A 10 53.48 -24.89 2.72
C THR A 10 52.72 -26.20 2.50
N LEU A 11 53.36 -27.13 1.81
CA LEU A 11 52.92 -28.51 1.54
C LEU A 11 53.38 -29.40 2.69
N ILE A 12 52.46 -30.04 3.42
CA ILE A 12 52.77 -31.06 4.42
C ILE A 12 52.37 -32.41 3.84
N ALA A 13 53.37 -33.22 3.54
CA ALA A 13 53.23 -34.63 3.16
C ALA A 13 53.19 -35.51 4.43
N LEU A 14 52.10 -36.24 4.61
CA LEU A 14 51.96 -37.24 5.68
C LEU A 14 52.14 -38.66 5.10
N ILE A 15 53.20 -39.30 5.50
CA ILE A 15 53.51 -40.71 5.19
C ILE A 15 52.73 -41.57 6.18
N ILE A 16 51.84 -42.44 5.68
CA ILE A 16 51.17 -43.46 6.50
C ILE A 16 51.70 -44.83 6.10
N SER A 17 52.33 -45.48 7.05
CA SER A 17 52.85 -46.85 6.99
C SER A 17 51.70 -47.87 6.97
N ILE A 18 51.83 -48.85 6.05
CA ILE A 18 50.92 -49.98 5.92
C ILE A 18 51.31 -51.05 6.90
N SER A 19 50.42 -51.45 7.78
CA SER A 19 50.50 -52.73 8.52
C SER A 19 49.30 -53.59 8.14
N LEU A 20 49.59 -54.68 7.42
CA LEU A 20 48.66 -55.74 7.07
C LEU A 20 48.36 -56.59 8.32
N LEU A 21 47.07 -56.64 8.71
CA LEU A 21 46.53 -57.74 9.48
C LEU A 21 45.20 -58.19 8.88
N SER A 22 45.22 -59.45 8.41
CA SER A 22 44.10 -60.16 7.83
C SER A 22 43.07 -60.50 8.94
N SER A 23 41.82 -60.12 8.77
CA SER A 23 40.69 -60.77 9.44
C SER A 23 39.48 -60.68 8.49
N CYS A 24 39.05 -61.87 8.07
CA CYS A 24 37.83 -62.05 7.28
C CYS A 24 36.64 -62.01 8.21
N ASP A 25 35.83 -60.93 8.14
CA ASP A 25 34.44 -60.96 8.57
C ASP A 25 33.55 -60.38 7.47
N ASN A 26 32.66 -61.21 6.97
CA ASN A 26 31.63 -60.86 6.00
C ASN A 26 30.65 -59.83 6.60
N VAL A 27 30.88 -58.54 6.34
CA VAL A 27 29.87 -57.54 6.56
C VAL A 27 29.29 -57.15 5.20
N SER A 28 28.15 -57.70 4.89
CA SER A 28 27.30 -57.31 3.77
C SER A 28 26.71 -55.91 4.09
N SER A 29 27.45 -54.84 3.80
CA SER A 29 26.91 -53.49 3.85
C SER A 29 26.07 -53.25 2.59
N SER A 30 24.76 -53.36 2.71
CA SER A 30 23.82 -52.83 1.74
C SER A 30 23.99 -51.32 1.67
N ILE A 31 24.60 -50.86 0.59
CA ILE A 31 24.63 -49.43 0.25
C ILE A 31 23.16 -49.07 -0.12
N GLU A 32 22.43 -48.50 0.83
CA GLU A 32 21.17 -47.81 0.52
C GLU A 32 21.54 -46.58 -0.34
N ILE A 33 21.35 -46.69 -1.63
CA ILE A 33 21.41 -45.57 -2.54
C ILE A 33 20.16 -44.76 -2.27
N GLU A 34 20.34 -43.70 -1.48
CA GLU A 34 19.30 -42.68 -1.24
C GLU A 34 18.83 -42.12 -2.60
N LYS A 35 17.68 -42.59 -3.07
CA LYS A 35 17.08 -42.08 -4.30
C LYS A 35 16.74 -40.63 -4.10
N LYS A 36 17.60 -39.70 -4.54
CA LYS A 36 17.33 -38.29 -4.67
C LYS A 36 15.97 -38.15 -5.36
N PRO A 37 15.00 -37.40 -4.78
CA PRO A 37 13.68 -37.27 -5.38
C PRO A 37 13.82 -36.65 -6.77
N THR A 38 13.49 -37.41 -7.78
CA THR A 38 13.43 -36.94 -9.17
C THR A 38 12.23 -36.01 -9.28
N THR A 39 12.48 -34.69 -9.16
CA THR A 39 11.47 -33.68 -9.44
C THR A 39 11.05 -33.83 -10.90
N LYS A 40 9.83 -34.31 -11.11
CA LYS A 40 9.29 -34.53 -12.45
C LYS A 40 9.14 -33.15 -13.10
N LEU A 41 9.96 -32.84 -14.09
CA LEU A 41 9.88 -31.61 -14.84
C LEU A 41 8.49 -31.50 -15.47
N LYS A 42 7.78 -30.39 -15.18
CA LYS A 42 6.48 -30.05 -15.77
C LYS A 42 6.67 -28.97 -16.83
N ILE A 43 6.04 -29.15 -17.99
CA ILE A 43 5.96 -28.09 -18.99
C ILE A 43 5.06 -26.98 -18.41
N THR A 44 5.60 -25.77 -18.29
CA THR A 44 4.85 -24.58 -17.84
C THR A 44 4.63 -23.69 -19.05
N THR A 45 3.37 -23.34 -19.31
CA THR A 45 2.97 -22.44 -20.39
C THR A 45 2.33 -21.18 -19.82
N PRO A 46 2.43 -20.04 -20.53
CA PRO A 46 1.73 -18.81 -20.12
C PRO A 46 0.22 -19.04 -20.03
N GLN A 47 -0.39 -18.48 -18.98
CA GLN A 47 -1.84 -18.51 -18.83
C GLN A 47 -2.51 -17.48 -19.76
N PRO A 48 -3.63 -17.83 -20.43
CA PRO A 48 -4.38 -16.89 -21.27
C PRO A 48 -4.91 -15.65 -20.52
N SER A 49 -5.15 -15.78 -19.23
CA SER A 49 -5.53 -14.69 -18.32
C SER A 49 -4.49 -14.63 -17.22
N PRO A 50 -3.38 -13.89 -17.42
CA PRO A 50 -2.28 -13.86 -16.46
C PRO A 50 -2.73 -13.26 -15.13
N LYS A 51 -2.14 -13.75 -14.04
CA LYS A 51 -2.33 -13.20 -12.70
C LYS A 51 -1.62 -11.84 -12.60
N ALA A 52 -2.23 -10.90 -11.88
CA ALA A 52 -1.67 -9.62 -11.50
C ALA A 52 -1.97 -9.33 -10.04
N THR A 53 -1.16 -8.47 -9.45
CA THR A 53 -1.41 -7.86 -8.15
C THR A 53 -1.30 -6.35 -8.31
N VAL A 54 -2.22 -5.62 -7.72
CA VAL A 54 -2.14 -4.17 -7.56
C VAL A 54 -2.18 -3.85 -6.08
N GLU A 55 -1.30 -2.94 -5.65
CA GLU A 55 -1.16 -2.56 -4.25
C GLU A 55 -1.24 -1.04 -4.12
N GLN A 56 -1.90 -0.57 -3.07
CA GLN A 56 -2.01 0.85 -2.75
C GLN A 56 -2.05 1.04 -1.23
N ARG A 57 -1.28 2.01 -0.75
CA ARG A 57 -1.48 2.55 0.60
C ARG A 57 -2.44 3.73 0.55
N VAL A 58 -3.50 3.66 1.35
CA VAL A 58 -4.49 4.74 1.54
C VAL A 58 -4.44 5.13 3.02
N GLY A 59 -4.08 6.37 3.31
CA GLY A 59 -3.79 6.77 4.68
C GLY A 59 -2.71 5.88 5.33
N LEU A 60 -3.08 5.13 6.36
CA LEU A 60 -2.22 4.16 7.04
C LEU A 60 -2.58 2.69 6.73
N THR A 61 -3.51 2.46 5.81
CA THR A 61 -3.98 1.12 5.42
C THR A 61 -3.31 0.68 4.12
N ASP A 62 -2.72 -0.50 4.13
CA ASP A 62 -2.21 -1.17 2.93
C ASP A 62 -3.32 -2.04 2.32
N ILE A 63 -3.55 -1.90 1.03
CA ILE A 63 -4.53 -2.67 0.27
C ILE A 63 -3.79 -3.43 -0.83
N SER A 64 -4.09 -4.72 -0.98
CA SER A 64 -3.57 -5.56 -2.07
C SER A 64 -4.73 -6.28 -2.76
N ILE A 65 -4.74 -6.29 -4.09
CA ILE A 65 -5.75 -6.98 -4.90
C ILE A 65 -5.04 -7.93 -5.85
N GLU A 66 -5.26 -9.23 -5.63
CA GLU A 66 -4.79 -10.29 -6.51
C GLU A 66 -5.92 -10.73 -7.45
N TYR A 67 -5.69 -10.72 -8.77
CA TYR A 67 -6.70 -11.07 -9.75
C TYR A 67 -6.10 -11.61 -11.04
N SER A 68 -6.91 -12.28 -11.88
CA SER A 68 -6.51 -12.71 -13.22
C SER A 68 -7.11 -11.78 -14.27
N ARG A 69 -6.34 -11.48 -15.31
CA ARG A 69 -6.62 -10.46 -16.32
C ARG A 69 -7.05 -11.08 -17.67
N PRO A 70 -8.33 -11.39 -17.89
CA PRO A 70 -8.81 -11.82 -19.20
C PRO A 70 -8.80 -10.67 -20.23
N GLY A 71 -8.56 -11.00 -21.49
CA GLY A 71 -8.72 -10.06 -22.62
C GLY A 71 -10.09 -10.14 -23.27
N VAL A 72 -10.52 -9.06 -23.90
CA VAL A 72 -11.77 -9.01 -24.72
C VAL A 72 -11.68 -9.97 -25.90
N ARG A 73 -10.60 -9.93 -26.66
CA ARG A 73 -10.33 -10.82 -27.81
C ARG A 73 -11.49 -10.87 -28.81
N GLY A 74 -12.07 -9.73 -29.13
CA GLY A 74 -13.16 -9.61 -30.07
C GLY A 74 -14.50 -10.18 -29.62
N ARG A 75 -14.67 -10.49 -28.33
CA ARG A 75 -15.93 -10.99 -27.75
C ARG A 75 -16.74 -9.84 -27.18
N THR A 76 -18.04 -10.01 -27.07
CA THR A 76 -18.88 -9.20 -26.19
C THR A 76 -18.72 -9.70 -24.77
N ILE A 77 -18.41 -8.82 -23.83
CA ILE A 77 -18.12 -9.22 -22.45
C ILE A 77 -19.40 -9.20 -21.62
N PHE A 78 -19.90 -8.02 -21.29
CA PHE A 78 -21.06 -7.90 -20.39
C PHE A 78 -22.36 -8.17 -21.16
N GLY A 79 -23.21 -9.03 -20.60
CA GLY A 79 -24.43 -9.55 -21.24
C GLY A 79 -24.22 -10.82 -22.05
N ASP A 80 -22.96 -11.22 -22.34
CA ASP A 80 -22.63 -12.45 -23.08
C ASP A 80 -21.62 -13.31 -22.29
N LEU A 81 -20.31 -13.06 -22.41
CA LEU A 81 -19.28 -13.83 -21.68
C LEU A 81 -19.47 -13.75 -20.15
N VAL A 82 -19.86 -12.61 -19.66
CA VAL A 82 -20.28 -12.35 -18.28
C VAL A 82 -21.77 -11.96 -18.33
N PRO A 83 -22.68 -12.92 -18.13
CA PRO A 83 -24.12 -12.69 -18.25
C PRO A 83 -24.60 -11.70 -17.17
N PHE A 84 -25.54 -10.83 -17.54
CA PHE A 84 -26.20 -9.95 -16.58
C PHE A 84 -27.00 -10.73 -15.53
N GLY A 85 -27.04 -10.20 -14.30
CA GLY A 85 -27.74 -10.79 -13.17
C GLY A 85 -27.12 -12.09 -12.65
N LYS A 86 -25.89 -12.41 -13.04
CA LYS A 86 -25.16 -13.60 -12.54
C LYS A 86 -23.93 -13.22 -11.76
N THR A 87 -23.69 -13.90 -10.66
CA THR A 87 -22.47 -13.73 -9.87
C THR A 87 -21.24 -14.06 -10.70
N TRP A 88 -20.31 -13.11 -10.77
CA TRP A 88 -19.03 -13.21 -11.45
C TRP A 88 -17.89 -13.10 -10.44
N ARG A 89 -16.86 -13.94 -10.60
CA ARG A 89 -15.64 -13.92 -9.76
C ARG A 89 -14.73 -12.68 -9.96
N THR A 90 -15.21 -11.67 -10.68
CA THR A 90 -14.53 -10.38 -10.95
C THR A 90 -13.14 -10.59 -11.55
N GLY A 91 -13.05 -11.43 -12.59
CA GLY A 91 -11.79 -11.80 -13.25
C GLY A 91 -11.89 -13.16 -13.92
N ALA A 92 -10.80 -13.92 -13.89
CA ALA A 92 -10.71 -15.25 -14.48
C ALA A 92 -9.93 -16.22 -13.56
N ASN A 93 -9.99 -17.52 -13.84
CA ASN A 93 -9.36 -18.58 -13.04
C ASN A 93 -9.92 -18.59 -11.60
N SER A 94 -9.09 -18.27 -10.59
CA SER A 94 -9.55 -18.05 -9.21
C SER A 94 -10.35 -16.76 -9.11
N ASN A 95 -11.10 -16.59 -8.02
CA ASN A 95 -11.75 -15.33 -7.70
C ASN A 95 -10.72 -14.22 -7.46
N THR A 96 -11.12 -12.99 -7.64
CA THR A 96 -10.36 -11.82 -7.21
C THR A 96 -10.33 -11.78 -5.69
N LYS A 97 -9.14 -11.55 -5.11
CA LYS A 97 -8.92 -11.45 -3.67
C LYS A 97 -8.47 -10.05 -3.30
N VAL A 98 -9.18 -9.41 -2.37
CA VAL A 98 -8.84 -8.11 -1.81
C VAL A 98 -8.40 -8.30 -0.38
N THR A 99 -7.27 -7.73 0.00
CA THR A 99 -6.72 -7.78 1.37
C THR A 99 -6.56 -6.37 1.91
N PHE A 100 -7.03 -6.13 3.12
CA PHE A 100 -6.91 -4.88 3.86
C PHE A 100 -6.09 -5.10 5.13
N SER A 101 -5.11 -4.24 5.40
CA SER A 101 -4.26 -4.33 6.61
C SER A 101 -4.91 -3.76 7.87
N SER A 102 -5.99 -3.01 7.74
CA SER A 102 -6.83 -2.50 8.83
C SER A 102 -8.30 -2.62 8.47
N ASP A 103 -9.19 -2.37 9.42
CA ASP A 103 -10.62 -2.28 9.16
C ASP A 103 -10.90 -1.18 8.12
N VAL A 104 -11.87 -1.42 7.23
CA VAL A 104 -12.30 -0.44 6.22
C VAL A 104 -13.83 -0.33 6.23
N SER A 105 -14.36 0.76 5.68
CA SER A 105 -15.80 0.94 5.48
C SER A 105 -16.14 0.96 4.00
N ILE A 106 -17.16 0.21 3.60
CA ILE A 106 -17.72 0.21 2.25
C ILE A 106 -19.22 0.47 2.39
N ASP A 107 -19.66 1.62 1.90
CA ASP A 107 -21.08 2.04 2.01
C ASP A 107 -21.63 1.93 3.45
N GLY A 108 -20.85 2.40 4.44
CA GLY A 108 -21.18 2.33 5.86
C GLY A 108 -21.06 0.94 6.52
N GLN A 109 -20.73 -0.10 5.76
CA GLN A 109 -20.52 -1.46 6.28
C GLN A 109 -19.05 -1.68 6.62
N THR A 110 -18.75 -2.06 7.85
CA THR A 110 -17.37 -2.32 8.30
C THR A 110 -16.90 -3.70 7.86
N LEU A 111 -15.77 -3.75 7.16
CA LEU A 111 -14.98 -4.95 6.91
C LEU A 111 -13.76 -4.92 7.82
N ASN A 112 -13.60 -5.94 8.64
CA ASN A 112 -12.39 -6.06 9.48
C ASN A 112 -11.14 -6.25 8.63
N ALA A 113 -9.97 -5.97 9.18
CA ALA A 113 -8.70 -6.31 8.56
C ALA A 113 -8.68 -7.79 8.14
N GLY A 114 -8.26 -8.07 6.90
CA GLY A 114 -8.28 -9.44 6.38
C GLY A 114 -8.40 -9.53 4.88
N SER A 115 -8.59 -10.75 4.38
CA SER A 115 -8.72 -11.04 2.95
C SER A 115 -10.11 -11.49 2.62
N TYR A 116 -10.65 -10.99 1.50
CA TYR A 116 -12.01 -11.24 1.03
C TYR A 116 -12.02 -11.64 -0.44
N GLY A 117 -12.92 -12.53 -0.81
CA GLY A 117 -13.26 -12.76 -2.21
C GLY A 117 -14.10 -11.60 -2.73
N LEU A 118 -13.68 -10.96 -3.82
CA LEU A 118 -14.48 -9.95 -4.51
C LEU A 118 -15.30 -10.61 -5.61
N TYR A 119 -16.61 -10.54 -5.47
CA TYR A 119 -17.58 -10.98 -6.46
C TYR A 119 -18.44 -9.81 -6.90
N THR A 120 -18.93 -9.87 -8.13
CA THR A 120 -19.83 -8.85 -8.66
C THR A 120 -21.00 -9.49 -9.38
N VAL A 121 -22.13 -8.80 -9.42
CA VAL A 121 -23.28 -9.17 -10.26
C VAL A 121 -23.51 -8.03 -11.25
N PRO A 122 -22.92 -8.12 -12.47
CA PRO A 122 -23.08 -7.09 -13.48
C PRO A 122 -24.52 -6.98 -13.98
N ASN A 123 -24.97 -5.74 -14.21
CA ASN A 123 -26.15 -5.39 -14.98
C ASN A 123 -25.82 -4.18 -15.88
N GLU A 124 -26.74 -3.76 -16.72
CA GLU A 124 -26.49 -2.69 -17.70
C GLU A 124 -26.14 -1.35 -17.04
N ASN A 125 -26.82 -0.95 -15.98
CA ASN A 125 -26.73 0.37 -15.37
C ASN A 125 -26.09 0.37 -13.97
N SER A 126 -26.05 -0.77 -13.30
CA SER A 126 -25.49 -0.90 -11.95
C SER A 126 -24.96 -2.29 -11.70
N TRP A 127 -23.93 -2.41 -10.86
CA TRP A 127 -23.42 -3.70 -10.41
C TRP A 127 -23.61 -3.86 -8.91
N GLU A 128 -24.00 -5.07 -8.49
CA GLU A 128 -23.82 -5.44 -7.09
C GLU A 128 -22.36 -5.84 -6.86
N ILE A 129 -21.79 -5.34 -5.78
CA ILE A 129 -20.45 -5.63 -5.31
C ILE A 129 -20.55 -6.43 -4.03
N ILE A 130 -19.84 -7.55 -3.96
CA ILE A 130 -19.96 -8.51 -2.85
C ILE A 130 -18.54 -8.79 -2.32
N PHE A 131 -18.31 -8.52 -1.05
CA PHE A 131 -17.13 -8.97 -0.32
C PHE A 131 -17.50 -10.23 0.47
N TYR A 132 -16.83 -11.32 0.15
CA TYR A 132 -17.12 -12.65 0.65
C TYR A 132 -16.00 -13.14 1.57
N SER A 133 -16.33 -13.73 2.72
CA SER A 133 -15.34 -14.09 3.74
C SER A 133 -14.37 -15.19 3.30
N GLU A 134 -14.71 -16.01 2.32
CA GLU A 134 -13.77 -16.98 1.72
C GLU A 134 -13.07 -16.36 0.53
N SER A 135 -11.76 -16.16 0.65
CA SER A 135 -10.96 -15.42 -0.35
C SER A 135 -10.28 -16.31 -1.39
N ASP A 136 -10.20 -17.62 -1.19
CA ASP A 136 -9.37 -18.52 -1.99
C ASP A 136 -10.23 -19.61 -2.71
N ASN A 137 -11.17 -19.15 -3.55
CA ASN A 137 -12.05 -20.04 -4.31
C ASN A 137 -11.59 -20.19 -5.77
N SER A 138 -11.79 -21.37 -6.34
CA SER A 138 -11.60 -21.61 -7.77
C SER A 138 -12.83 -21.16 -8.56
N GLY A 139 -13.00 -19.84 -8.70
CA GLY A 139 -14.18 -19.26 -9.36
C GLY A 139 -15.27 -18.85 -8.37
N VAL A 140 -16.54 -18.95 -8.80
CA VAL A 140 -17.68 -18.75 -7.90
C VAL A 140 -17.91 -20.07 -7.15
N PRO A 141 -18.05 -20.05 -5.81
CA PRO A 141 -18.37 -21.25 -5.04
C PRO A 141 -19.64 -21.95 -5.56
N ARG A 142 -19.59 -23.27 -5.68
CA ARG A 142 -20.78 -24.04 -6.08
C ARG A 142 -21.87 -24.00 -5.02
N ASP A 143 -21.45 -24.10 -3.76
CA ASP A 143 -22.30 -24.03 -2.59
C ASP A 143 -22.24 -22.59 -2.03
N TRP A 144 -22.78 -21.64 -2.81
CA TRP A 144 -22.83 -20.25 -2.43
C TRP A 144 -23.67 -20.09 -1.14
N ASP A 145 -23.10 -19.38 -0.16
CA ASP A 145 -23.71 -19.18 1.14
C ASP A 145 -23.77 -17.68 1.47
N ASP A 146 -24.98 -17.13 1.44
CA ASP A 146 -25.20 -15.70 1.69
C ASP A 146 -24.76 -15.25 3.10
N THR A 147 -24.64 -16.18 4.06
CA THR A 147 -24.13 -15.85 5.41
C THR A 147 -22.65 -15.50 5.43
N LYS A 148 -21.92 -15.81 4.36
CA LYS A 148 -20.51 -15.46 4.15
C LYS A 148 -20.30 -14.11 3.48
N ILE A 149 -21.38 -13.43 3.09
CA ILE A 149 -21.31 -12.05 2.60
C ILE A 149 -21.02 -11.13 3.78
N VAL A 150 -19.86 -10.46 3.73
CA VAL A 150 -19.43 -9.54 4.79
C VAL A 150 -19.89 -8.12 4.50
N ALA A 151 -19.85 -7.72 3.23
CA ALA A 151 -20.42 -6.46 2.77
C ALA A 151 -20.96 -6.60 1.37
N LYS A 152 -22.02 -5.84 1.10
CA LYS A 152 -22.68 -5.80 -0.21
C LYS A 152 -23.14 -4.36 -0.49
N THR A 153 -22.81 -3.84 -1.68
CA THR A 153 -23.28 -2.52 -2.12
C THR A 153 -23.64 -2.55 -3.60
N SER A 154 -24.30 -1.51 -4.08
CA SER A 154 -24.60 -1.31 -5.49
C SER A 154 -23.91 -0.05 -6.00
N VAL A 155 -23.27 -0.15 -7.15
CA VAL A 155 -22.54 0.94 -7.79
C VAL A 155 -22.97 1.14 -9.23
N GLU A 156 -22.90 2.39 -9.72
CA GLU A 156 -23.28 2.74 -11.08
C GLU A 156 -22.23 2.28 -12.11
N VAL A 157 -22.69 2.04 -13.32
CA VAL A 157 -21.85 1.73 -14.49
C VAL A 157 -21.61 3.00 -15.29
N TYR A 158 -20.34 3.27 -15.57
CA TYR A 158 -19.91 4.38 -16.41
C TYR A 158 -19.34 3.88 -17.73
N SER A 159 -19.82 4.45 -18.83
CA SER A 159 -19.31 4.12 -20.16
C SER A 159 -18.03 4.92 -20.43
N MET A 160 -16.96 4.20 -20.84
CA MET A 160 -15.70 4.81 -21.20
C MET A 160 -15.62 5.14 -22.70
N PRO A 161 -14.93 6.24 -23.09
CA PRO A 161 -14.76 6.60 -24.50
C PRO A 161 -13.76 5.67 -25.22
N MET A 162 -12.95 4.90 -24.49
CA MET A 162 -11.95 3.99 -25.04
C MET A 162 -12.27 2.55 -24.65
N ASN A 163 -11.78 1.62 -25.48
CA ASN A 163 -11.88 0.19 -25.18
C ASN A 163 -10.67 -0.26 -24.36
N VAL A 164 -10.92 -0.90 -23.20
CA VAL A 164 -9.90 -1.54 -22.36
C VAL A 164 -9.87 -3.02 -22.70
N GLU A 165 -8.88 -3.44 -23.47
CA GLU A 165 -8.75 -4.81 -23.98
C GLU A 165 -8.58 -5.84 -22.86
N THR A 166 -7.80 -5.52 -21.84
CA THR A 166 -7.49 -6.45 -20.76
C THR A 166 -8.16 -5.98 -19.47
N PHE A 167 -8.93 -6.85 -18.82
CA PHE A 167 -9.54 -6.55 -17.51
C PHE A 167 -8.49 -5.96 -16.56
N THR A 168 -8.78 -4.81 -16.02
CA THR A 168 -7.86 -4.03 -15.20
C THR A 168 -8.55 -3.58 -13.91
N ILE A 169 -7.84 -3.69 -12.80
CA ILE A 169 -8.23 -3.11 -11.51
C ILE A 169 -7.28 -1.98 -11.20
N THR A 170 -7.82 -0.83 -10.77
CA THR A 170 -7.07 0.38 -10.41
C THR A 170 -7.42 0.85 -9.01
N PHE A 171 -6.63 1.79 -8.50
CA PHE A 171 -7.00 2.62 -7.36
C PHE A 171 -7.10 4.06 -7.84
N ASP A 172 -8.27 4.64 -7.71
CA ASP A 172 -8.61 5.97 -8.18
C ASP A 172 -8.99 6.87 -6.99
N ASP A 173 -8.98 8.20 -7.17
CA ASP A 173 -9.39 9.21 -6.17
C ASP A 173 -8.77 8.99 -4.77
N VAL A 174 -7.48 8.65 -4.76
CA VAL A 174 -6.74 8.34 -3.53
C VAL A 174 -6.58 9.59 -2.66
N SER A 175 -7.06 9.51 -1.43
CA SER A 175 -6.92 10.52 -0.37
C SER A 175 -6.27 9.92 0.89
N SER A 176 -6.17 10.70 1.97
CA SER A 176 -5.71 10.19 3.26
C SER A 176 -6.72 9.28 3.96
N THR A 177 -7.99 9.33 3.59
CA THR A 177 -9.08 8.63 4.30
C THR A 177 -9.94 7.76 3.40
N SER A 178 -9.75 7.79 2.07
CA SER A 178 -10.57 7.02 1.13
C SER A 178 -9.87 6.82 -0.20
N ALA A 179 -10.32 5.83 -0.97
CA ALA A 179 -10.02 5.67 -2.38
C ALA A 179 -11.17 4.92 -3.09
N VAL A 180 -11.04 4.75 -4.39
CA VAL A 180 -11.97 3.99 -5.22
C VAL A 180 -11.22 2.81 -5.84
N ILE A 181 -11.75 1.60 -5.72
CA ILE A 181 -11.31 0.44 -6.50
C ILE A 181 -12.05 0.50 -7.83
N GLY A 182 -11.33 0.80 -8.92
CA GLY A 182 -11.86 0.84 -10.28
C GLY A 182 -11.80 -0.52 -10.96
N LEU A 183 -12.90 -0.96 -11.59
CA LEU A 183 -12.97 -2.17 -12.40
C LEU A 183 -13.20 -1.75 -13.84
N LEU A 184 -12.24 -2.06 -14.74
CA LEU A 184 -12.24 -1.59 -16.13
C LEU A 184 -12.16 -2.77 -17.09
N TRP A 185 -13.12 -2.88 -17.99
CA TRP A 185 -13.06 -3.84 -19.10
C TRP A 185 -13.99 -3.43 -20.25
N GLU A 186 -13.59 -3.64 -21.50
CA GLU A 186 -14.24 -3.07 -22.69
C GLU A 186 -14.41 -1.55 -22.56
N LYS A 187 -15.64 -1.08 -22.62
CA LYS A 187 -16.02 0.33 -22.42
C LYS A 187 -16.72 0.56 -21.08
N THR A 188 -16.53 -0.33 -20.14
CA THR A 188 -17.21 -0.29 -18.85
C THR A 188 -16.21 0.07 -17.72
N TYR A 189 -16.59 1.02 -16.92
CA TYR A 189 -15.96 1.37 -15.66
C TYR A 189 -16.96 1.25 -14.52
N VAL A 190 -16.52 0.67 -13.41
CA VAL A 190 -17.29 0.56 -12.17
C VAL A 190 -16.36 0.92 -11.02
N GLY A 191 -16.75 1.86 -10.18
CA GLY A 191 -15.96 2.36 -9.04
C GLY A 191 -16.55 1.95 -7.71
N ILE A 192 -15.75 1.33 -6.85
CA ILE A 192 -16.14 0.91 -5.50
C ILE A 192 -15.43 1.80 -4.51
N LYS A 193 -16.13 2.79 -3.95
CA LYS A 193 -15.56 3.66 -2.92
C LYS A 193 -15.42 2.89 -1.61
N PHE A 194 -14.29 3.07 -0.96
CA PHE A 194 -14.04 2.59 0.41
C PHE A 194 -13.35 3.68 1.24
N GLU A 195 -13.52 3.59 2.55
CA GLU A 195 -12.95 4.52 3.52
C GLU A 195 -12.05 3.75 4.49
N VAL A 196 -10.97 4.40 4.93
CA VAL A 196 -9.98 3.84 5.85
C VAL A 196 -9.94 4.64 7.15
N PRO A 197 -9.67 4.01 8.31
CA PRO A 197 -9.77 4.64 9.62
C PRO A 197 -8.53 5.47 9.97
N THR A 198 -8.01 6.28 9.03
CA THR A 198 -6.75 7.02 9.22
C THR A 198 -6.78 7.90 10.44
N ASP A 199 -7.87 8.66 10.64
CA ASP A 199 -7.96 9.60 11.77
C ASP A 199 -7.95 8.88 13.11
N LYS A 200 -8.62 7.73 13.22
CA LYS A 200 -8.61 6.88 14.40
C LYS A 200 -7.19 6.36 14.68
N LEU A 201 -6.54 5.78 13.68
CA LEU A 201 -5.20 5.17 13.81
C LEU A 201 -4.14 6.23 14.16
N VAL A 202 -4.21 7.42 13.56
CA VAL A 202 -3.29 8.52 13.87
C VAL A 202 -3.55 9.04 15.29
N SER A 203 -4.81 9.26 15.69
CA SER A 203 -5.14 9.73 17.02
C SER A 203 -4.66 8.77 18.11
N GLU A 204 -4.92 7.46 17.95
CA GLU A 204 -4.44 6.43 18.85
C GLU A 204 -2.90 6.43 18.97
N THR A 205 -2.20 6.61 17.85
CA THR A 205 -0.72 6.70 17.82
C THR A 205 -0.23 7.97 18.52
N ILE A 206 -0.86 9.12 18.25
CA ILE A 206 -0.50 10.39 18.90
C ILE A 206 -0.69 10.27 20.41
N ASP A 207 -1.83 9.76 20.87
CA ASP A 207 -2.11 9.61 22.30
C ASP A 207 -1.08 8.70 22.99
N ALA A 208 -0.73 7.57 22.36
CA ALA A 208 0.27 6.64 22.88
C ALA A 208 1.67 7.28 22.97
N VAL A 209 2.11 7.97 21.92
CA VAL A 209 3.42 8.63 21.86
C VAL A 209 3.49 9.78 22.86
N MET A 210 2.45 10.62 22.93
CA MET A 210 2.41 11.77 23.84
C MET A 210 2.35 11.36 25.32
N ALA A 211 1.83 10.17 25.64
CA ALA A 211 1.83 9.61 26.99
C ALA A 211 3.19 9.01 27.40
N ALA A 212 4.07 8.74 26.44
CA ALA A 212 5.40 8.15 26.68
C ALA A 212 6.48 9.25 26.85
N SER A 213 7.43 9.31 25.93
CA SER A 213 8.52 10.28 25.94
C SER A 213 8.69 10.88 24.54
N PRO A 214 7.79 11.78 24.13
CA PRO A 214 7.80 12.32 22.79
C PRO A 214 9.02 13.20 22.53
N GLU A 215 9.57 13.08 21.32
CA GLU A 215 10.67 13.88 20.81
C GLU A 215 10.19 15.07 19.96
N ALA A 216 11.13 15.95 19.55
CA ALA A 216 10.80 17.12 18.72
C ALA A 216 10.01 16.72 17.43
N GLY A 217 10.40 15.60 16.80
CA GLY A 217 9.74 15.09 15.60
C GLY A 217 8.30 14.65 15.82
N ASP A 218 8.01 14.06 16.98
CA ASP A 218 6.67 13.59 17.32
C ASP A 218 5.71 14.77 17.51
N TYR A 219 6.12 15.77 18.28
CA TYR A 219 5.37 17.02 18.45
C TYR A 219 5.14 17.72 17.10
N TYR A 220 6.17 17.78 16.26
CA TYR A 220 6.09 18.40 14.94
C TYR A 220 5.08 17.68 14.04
N ASN A 221 5.15 16.37 13.95
CA ASN A 221 4.26 15.56 13.11
C ASN A 221 2.80 15.65 13.59
N ALA A 222 2.57 15.57 14.90
CA ALA A 222 1.24 15.72 15.48
C ALA A 222 0.64 17.11 15.20
N ALA A 223 1.44 18.17 15.33
CA ALA A 223 1.01 19.54 15.05
C ALA A 223 0.62 19.73 13.57
N ILE A 224 1.39 19.17 12.64
CA ILE A 224 1.08 19.23 11.21
C ILE A 224 -0.21 18.48 10.91
N TYR A 225 -0.36 17.28 11.43
CA TYR A 225 -1.57 16.48 11.23
C TYR A 225 -2.83 17.22 11.68
N TYR A 226 -2.81 17.76 12.90
CA TYR A 226 -3.94 18.53 13.44
C TYR A 226 -4.29 19.76 12.59
N ARG A 227 -3.27 20.47 12.09
CA ARG A 227 -3.49 21.60 11.17
C ARG A 227 -4.09 21.15 9.83
N GLN A 228 -3.62 20.03 9.27
CA GLN A 228 -4.05 19.53 7.96
C GLN A 228 -5.46 18.96 7.98
N GLN A 229 -5.85 18.33 9.09
CA GLN A 229 -7.17 17.73 9.26
C GLN A 229 -8.20 18.68 9.91
N ASP A 230 -7.89 19.98 10.00
CA ASP A 230 -8.77 20.99 10.61
C ASP A 230 -9.19 20.66 12.06
N LEU A 231 -8.33 19.94 12.79
CA LEU A 231 -8.52 19.63 14.20
C LEU A 231 -8.18 20.84 15.11
N ASP A 232 -8.08 20.61 16.43
CA ASP A 232 -7.78 21.69 17.39
C ASP A 232 -6.45 22.41 17.06
N ILE A 233 -6.59 23.60 16.46
CA ILE A 233 -5.44 24.41 16.02
C ILE A 233 -4.65 24.98 17.22
N LYS A 234 -5.25 25.16 18.39
CA LYS A 234 -4.55 25.62 19.58
C LYS A 234 -3.61 24.53 20.08
N LYS A 235 -4.09 23.28 20.12
CA LYS A 235 -3.28 22.12 20.47
C LYS A 235 -2.16 21.87 19.43
N ALA A 236 -2.46 22.06 18.16
CA ALA A 236 -1.45 22.04 17.11
C ALA A 236 -0.34 23.07 17.35
N ASN A 237 -0.71 24.29 17.78
CA ASN A 237 0.27 25.31 18.10
C ASN A 237 1.11 24.94 19.34
N GLU A 238 0.50 24.47 20.41
CA GLU A 238 1.22 24.02 21.62
C GLU A 238 2.29 22.98 21.28
N TRP A 239 1.95 22.00 20.46
CA TRP A 239 2.88 20.98 20.01
C TRP A 239 3.95 21.55 19.06
N MET A 240 3.59 22.45 18.15
CA MET A 240 4.57 23.10 17.28
C MET A 240 5.57 23.92 18.06
N GLU A 241 5.12 24.72 19.05
CA GLU A 241 6.02 25.47 19.95
C GLU A 241 6.96 24.53 20.71
N LYS A 242 6.44 23.39 21.21
CA LYS A 242 7.25 22.39 21.90
C LYS A 242 8.29 21.78 20.95
N ALA A 243 7.89 21.41 19.73
CA ALA A 243 8.79 20.88 18.71
C ALA A 243 9.94 21.88 18.41
N MET A 244 9.59 23.14 18.19
CA MET A 244 10.58 24.18 17.90
C MET A 244 11.51 24.45 19.09
N SER A 245 11.01 24.42 20.33
CA SER A 245 11.83 24.58 21.54
C SER A 245 12.86 23.48 21.74
N LEU A 246 12.59 22.27 21.22
CA LEU A 246 13.48 21.12 21.26
C LEU A 246 14.41 21.04 20.03
N THR A 247 14.21 21.89 19.02
CA THR A 247 14.98 21.90 17.77
C THR A 247 16.01 23.02 17.79
N GLU A 248 17.30 22.71 17.91
CA GLU A 248 18.36 23.70 18.01
C GLU A 248 18.44 24.60 16.76
N LYS A 249 18.29 24.03 15.57
CA LYS A 249 18.36 24.75 14.27
C LYS A 249 17.18 24.35 13.39
N PRO A 250 16.02 25.00 13.56
CA PRO A 250 14.86 24.71 12.72
C PRO A 250 15.14 24.94 11.24
N ALA A 251 14.79 23.96 10.41
CA ALA A 251 14.91 24.04 8.97
C ALA A 251 13.77 24.89 8.35
N PHE A 252 13.99 25.40 7.13
CA PHE A 252 13.00 26.24 6.45
C PHE A 252 11.63 25.59 6.31
N TRP A 253 11.55 24.27 6.10
CA TRP A 253 10.29 23.55 6.01
C TRP A 253 9.56 23.46 7.34
N GLN A 254 10.28 23.39 8.47
CA GLN A 254 9.68 23.38 9.81
C GLN A 254 9.10 24.77 10.13
N LEU A 255 9.87 25.82 9.89
CA LEU A 255 9.38 27.20 10.04
C LEU A 255 8.19 27.50 9.14
N ARG A 256 8.17 26.97 7.91
CA ARG A 256 6.99 27.06 7.04
C ARG A 256 5.75 26.49 7.70
N GLN A 257 5.82 25.29 8.30
CA GLN A 257 4.67 24.67 8.97
C GLN A 257 4.22 25.48 10.20
N GLN A 258 5.17 25.99 10.98
CA GLN A 258 4.90 26.86 12.11
C GLN A 258 4.17 28.14 11.66
N SER A 259 4.63 28.79 10.60
CA SER A 259 3.97 29.98 10.07
C SER A 259 2.53 29.74 9.62
N LEU A 260 2.27 28.57 9.02
CA LEU A 260 0.92 28.17 8.61
C LEU A 260 -0.03 27.91 9.80
N ILE A 261 0.49 27.40 10.91
CA ILE A 261 -0.29 27.22 12.15
C ILE A 261 -0.65 28.60 12.73
N TYR A 262 0.29 29.54 12.84
CA TYR A 262 0.00 30.90 13.30
C TYR A 262 -1.03 31.60 12.41
N ALA A 263 -0.88 31.49 11.08
CA ALA A 263 -1.85 32.08 10.16
C ALA A 263 -3.26 31.51 10.36
N LYS A 264 -3.36 30.20 10.58
CA LYS A 264 -4.64 29.52 10.83
C LYS A 264 -5.25 29.91 12.19
N MET A 265 -4.43 30.23 13.18
CA MET A 265 -4.88 30.79 14.46
C MET A 265 -5.30 32.26 14.37
N GLY A 266 -5.02 32.95 13.27
CA GLY A 266 -5.25 34.38 13.11
C GLY A 266 -4.12 35.26 13.67
N ASP A 267 -3.00 34.68 14.14
CA ASP A 267 -1.81 35.40 14.57
C ASP A 267 -0.94 35.77 13.37
N THR A 268 -1.43 36.75 12.60
CA THR A 268 -0.82 37.15 11.32
C THR A 268 0.59 37.71 11.52
N GLU A 269 0.84 38.42 12.62
CA GLU A 269 2.15 39.00 12.92
C GLU A 269 3.23 37.91 13.08
N LYS A 270 2.97 36.89 13.91
CA LYS A 270 3.87 35.77 14.07
C LYS A 270 4.01 34.94 12.79
N ALA A 271 2.91 34.75 12.05
CA ALA A 271 2.91 34.03 10.79
C ALA A 271 3.88 34.68 9.79
N ILE A 272 3.84 36.01 9.64
CA ILE A 272 4.72 36.79 8.76
C ILE A 272 6.18 36.65 9.25
N ALA A 273 6.46 36.90 10.53
CA ALA A 273 7.83 36.89 11.06
C ALA A 273 8.51 35.53 10.86
N VAL A 274 7.78 34.42 11.06
CA VAL A 274 8.34 33.07 10.88
C VAL A 274 8.45 32.70 9.40
N ALA A 275 7.51 33.13 8.55
CA ALA A 275 7.57 32.90 7.12
C ALA A 275 8.74 33.63 6.46
N GLU A 276 9.10 34.84 6.92
CA GLU A 276 10.27 35.58 6.44
C GLU A 276 11.56 34.81 6.74
N LYS A 277 11.70 34.23 7.94
CA LYS A 277 12.84 33.36 8.27
C LYS A 277 12.89 32.12 7.40
N SER A 278 11.72 31.48 7.18
CA SER A 278 11.62 30.33 6.27
C SER A 278 12.02 30.70 4.84
N LEU A 279 11.62 31.89 4.35
CA LEU A 279 11.98 32.40 3.03
C LEU A 279 13.49 32.63 2.91
N GLU A 280 14.11 33.24 3.91
CA GLU A 280 15.55 33.47 3.95
C GLU A 280 16.34 32.16 3.85
N LEU A 281 16.02 31.18 4.72
CA LEU A 281 16.67 29.89 4.74
C LEU A 281 16.41 29.08 3.46
N SER A 282 15.23 29.17 2.88
CA SER A 282 14.92 28.46 1.62
C SER A 282 15.70 29.05 0.43
N LYS A 283 15.92 30.39 0.40
CA LYS A 283 16.81 31.04 -0.58
C LYS A 283 18.26 30.58 -0.41
N ALA A 284 18.77 30.59 0.83
CA ALA A 284 20.12 30.12 1.13
C ALA A 284 20.34 28.65 0.74
N ALA A 285 19.28 27.81 0.84
CA ALA A 285 19.30 26.41 0.43
C ALA A 285 19.05 26.18 -1.07
N GLY A 286 18.76 27.23 -1.87
CA GLY A 286 18.43 27.12 -3.28
C GLY A 286 17.10 26.38 -3.55
N ASN A 287 16.16 26.37 -2.59
CA ASN A 287 14.89 25.65 -2.73
C ASN A 287 13.79 26.57 -3.26
N GLU A 288 13.70 26.68 -4.60
CA GLU A 288 12.77 27.56 -5.30
C GLU A 288 11.29 27.27 -4.98
N ALA A 289 10.92 26.03 -4.69
CA ALA A 289 9.54 25.68 -4.34
C ALA A 289 9.14 26.36 -3.03
N TYR A 290 9.96 26.27 -1.98
CA TYR A 290 9.70 26.93 -0.71
C TYR A 290 9.81 28.44 -0.80
N VAL A 291 10.73 28.98 -1.61
CA VAL A 291 10.81 30.41 -1.90
C VAL A 291 9.48 30.92 -2.47
N LYS A 292 8.95 30.23 -3.49
CA LYS A 292 7.65 30.57 -4.09
C LYS A 292 6.52 30.51 -3.08
N MET A 293 6.40 29.39 -2.34
CA MET A 293 5.33 29.20 -1.34
C MET A 293 5.35 30.26 -0.24
N ASN A 294 6.53 30.59 0.30
CA ASN A 294 6.66 31.60 1.34
C ASN A 294 6.33 32.99 0.81
N THR A 295 6.83 33.34 -0.39
CA THR A 295 6.56 34.64 -1.03
C THR A 295 5.05 34.85 -1.25
N GLN A 296 4.34 33.82 -1.73
CA GLN A 296 2.88 33.89 -1.92
C GLN A 296 2.13 34.12 -0.60
N SER A 297 2.47 33.35 0.44
CA SER A 297 1.84 33.52 1.75
C SER A 297 2.12 34.88 2.39
N LEU A 298 3.35 35.38 2.28
CA LEU A 298 3.71 36.71 2.77
C LEU A 298 2.96 37.83 2.04
N ALA A 299 2.77 37.70 0.71
CA ALA A 299 1.98 38.65 -0.06
C ALA A 299 0.52 38.66 0.40
N GLU A 300 -0.08 37.49 0.64
CA GLU A 300 -1.45 37.37 1.13
C GLU A 300 -1.61 37.93 2.55
N TRP A 301 -0.71 37.59 3.47
CA TRP A 301 -0.87 37.95 4.88
C TRP A 301 -0.56 39.43 5.17
N LYS A 302 0.33 40.07 4.38
CA LYS A 302 0.61 41.50 4.52
C LYS A 302 -0.50 42.41 3.99
N THR A 303 -1.50 41.84 3.30
CA THR A 303 -2.65 42.62 2.79
C THR A 303 -3.90 42.49 3.70
N LYS A 304 -3.84 41.63 4.69
CA LYS A 304 -4.90 41.48 5.73
C LYS A 304 -4.59 42.31 6.95
#